data_3aed966de400b410cdddaa92cae7b16f
#
_entry.id   3aed966de400b410cdddaa92cae7b16f
#
_cell.length_a   1.000
_cell.length_b   1.000
_cell.length_c   1.000
_cell.angle_alpha   90.00
_cell.angle_beta   90.00
_cell.angle_gamma   90.00
#
_symmetry.space_group_name_H-M   'P 1'
#
loop_
_entity.id
_entity.type
_entity.pdbx_description
1 polymer ?
#
loop_
_entity_poly.entity_id
_entity_poly.type
_entity_poly.pdbx_seq_one_letter_code
_entity_poly.pdbx_strand_id
1 'polypeptide(L)'
;MIKKSITVVEKKEQERTIPLLVQTASQFQSRIIFTRDEKTANVKSIMGMLNFGLEPGASIDVTVEGEDEQEALDRIEEFLTQA
;
A
#
# COMPACT_ATOMS: atom_id res chain seq x y z
N MET A 1 15.17 -5.74 1.93
CA MET A 1 14.36 -4.54 1.61
C MET A 1 14.11 -4.46 0.11
N ILE A 2 12.85 -4.27 -0.26
CA ILE A 2 12.45 -4.09 -1.66
C ILE A 2 11.73 -2.76 -1.77
N LYS A 3 12.03 -2.00 -2.83
CA LYS A 3 11.34 -0.74 -3.10
C LYS A 3 10.88 -0.75 -4.54
N LYS A 4 9.61 -0.39 -4.76
CA LYS A 4 9.03 -0.36 -6.10
C LYS A 4 8.05 0.80 -6.23
N SER A 5 8.07 1.47 -7.38
CA SER A 5 7.10 2.51 -7.67
C SER A 5 5.89 1.88 -8.36
N ILE A 6 4.70 2.13 -7.83
CA ILE A 6 3.47 1.55 -8.32
C ILE A 6 2.43 2.66 -8.55
N THR A 7 1.76 2.61 -9.69
CA THR A 7 0.68 3.55 -9.99
C THR A 7 -0.65 2.95 -9.55
N VAL A 8 -1.40 3.70 -8.76
CA VAL A 8 -2.68 3.26 -8.22
C VAL A 8 -3.76 3.36 -9.30
N VAL A 9 -4.49 2.27 -9.55
CA VAL A 9 -5.61 2.31 -10.49
C VAL A 9 -6.88 2.72 -9.76
N GLU A 10 -7.84 3.28 -10.49
CA GLU A 10 -9.11 3.67 -9.92
C GLU A 10 -9.91 2.45 -9.47
N LYS A 11 -10.47 2.52 -8.27
CA LYS A 11 -11.26 1.44 -7.69
C LYS A 11 -12.72 1.86 -7.57
N LYS A 12 -13.62 0.90 -7.79
CA LYS A 12 -15.06 1.18 -7.77
C LYS A 12 -15.59 1.51 -6.37
N GLU A 13 -15.03 0.89 -5.33
CA GLU A 13 -15.50 1.09 -3.96
C GLU A 13 -14.37 1.69 -3.11
N GLN A 14 -14.14 2.98 -3.27
CA GLN A 14 -13.03 3.65 -2.59
C GLN A 14 -13.18 3.65 -1.06
N GLU A 15 -14.42 3.65 -0.56
CA GLU A 15 -14.64 3.66 0.89
C GLU A 15 -14.09 2.41 1.58
N ARG A 16 -14.05 1.29 0.87
CA ARG A 16 -13.55 0.03 1.41
C ARG A 16 -12.09 -0.21 1.10
N THR A 17 -11.51 0.59 0.22
CA THR A 17 -10.17 0.35 -0.27
C THR A 17 -9.13 0.42 0.85
N ILE A 18 -9.15 1.47 1.66
CA ILE A 18 -8.16 1.64 2.72
C ILE A 18 -8.29 0.59 3.82
N PRO A 19 -9.48 0.31 4.37
CA PRO A 19 -9.60 -0.75 5.37
C PRO A 19 -9.15 -2.11 4.85
N LEU A 20 -9.49 -2.46 3.61
CA LEU A 20 -9.08 -3.73 3.01
C LEU A 20 -7.57 -3.79 2.78
N LEU A 21 -6.98 -2.69 2.37
CA LEU A 21 -5.53 -2.61 2.18
C LEU A 21 -4.80 -2.81 3.50
N VAL A 22 -5.24 -2.15 4.56
CA VAL A 22 -4.65 -2.31 5.89
C VAL A 22 -4.79 -3.75 6.37
N GLN A 23 -5.95 -4.35 6.16
CA GLN A 23 -6.17 -5.75 6.53
C GLN A 23 -5.26 -6.69 5.75
N THR A 24 -5.11 -6.46 4.45
CA THR A 24 -4.21 -7.24 3.60
C THR A 24 -2.76 -7.12 4.07
N ALA A 25 -2.30 -5.89 4.30
CA ALA A 25 -0.94 -5.64 4.75
C ALA A 25 -0.66 -6.28 6.10
N SER A 26 -1.66 -6.32 6.97
CA SER A 26 -1.51 -6.87 8.32
C SER A 26 -1.34 -8.38 8.34
N GLN A 27 -1.59 -9.07 7.24
CA GLN A 27 -1.36 -10.51 7.12
C GLN A 27 0.13 -10.86 7.00
N PHE A 28 0.96 -9.89 6.66
CA PHE A 28 2.39 -10.10 6.47
C PHE A 28 3.18 -9.59 7.67
N GLN A 29 4.32 -10.23 7.92
CA GLN A 29 5.22 -9.80 8.99
C GLN A 29 6.08 -8.62 8.57
N SER A 30 6.31 -8.46 7.28
CA SER A 30 7.13 -7.40 6.74
C SER A 30 6.56 -6.02 7.05
N ARG A 31 7.47 -5.07 7.21
CA ARG A 31 7.12 -3.67 7.33
C ARG A 31 6.80 -3.14 5.92
N ILE A 32 5.67 -2.48 5.78
CA ILE A 32 5.21 -1.96 4.49
C ILE A 32 4.97 -0.47 4.63
N ILE A 33 5.71 0.33 3.86
CA ILE A 33 5.65 1.78 3.92
C ILE A 33 5.34 2.34 2.53
N PHE A 34 4.37 3.26 2.47
CA PHE A 34 4.08 4.01 1.26
C PHE A 34 4.69 5.41 1.40
N THR A 35 5.28 5.89 0.32
CA THR A 35 5.84 7.25 0.25
C THR A 35 5.38 7.91 -1.03
N ARG A 36 4.89 9.15 -0.90
CA ARG A 36 4.53 9.97 -2.05
C ARG A 36 4.82 11.43 -1.70
N ASP A 37 5.65 12.07 -2.52
CA ASP A 37 6.13 13.42 -2.25
C ASP A 37 6.81 13.44 -0.89
N GLU A 38 6.33 14.25 0.05
CA GLU A 38 6.90 14.33 1.39
C GLU A 38 6.12 13.54 2.42
N LYS A 39 5.09 12.83 1.97
CA LYS A 39 4.24 12.03 2.87
C LYS A 39 4.70 10.59 2.93
N THR A 40 4.65 10.04 4.13
CA THR A 40 5.00 8.65 4.39
C THR A 40 3.94 8.04 5.30
N ALA A 41 3.55 6.80 5.03
CA ALA A 41 2.55 6.12 5.83
C ALA A 41 2.91 4.65 6.04
N ASN A 42 2.65 4.16 7.24
CA ASN A 42 2.72 2.73 7.55
C ASN A 42 1.40 2.09 7.10
N VAL A 43 1.49 1.16 6.15
CA VAL A 43 0.30 0.58 5.53
C VAL A 43 -0.52 -0.27 6.51
N LYS A 44 0.07 -0.68 7.62
CA LYS A 44 -0.66 -1.41 8.67
C LYS A 44 -1.43 -0.49 9.62
N SER A 45 -1.31 0.83 9.45
CA SER A 45 -1.99 1.82 10.26
C SER A 45 -3.17 2.42 9.49
N ILE A 46 -4.39 2.17 9.95
CA ILE A 46 -5.57 2.71 9.26
C ILE A 46 -5.60 4.24 9.31
N MET A 47 -5.21 4.83 10.44
CA MET A 47 -5.16 6.29 10.55
C MET A 47 -4.10 6.89 9.65
N GLY A 48 -2.93 6.24 9.58
CA GLY A 48 -1.87 6.69 8.68
C GLY A 48 -2.30 6.65 7.23
N MET A 49 -2.99 5.58 6.84
CA MET A 49 -3.45 5.42 5.47
C MET A 49 -4.59 6.39 5.13
N LEU A 50 -5.47 6.68 6.08
CA LEU A 50 -6.53 7.67 5.86
C LEU A 50 -5.96 9.06 5.62
N ASN A 51 -4.91 9.41 6.36
CA ASN A 51 -4.20 10.68 6.15
C ASN A 51 -3.42 10.71 4.85
N PHE A 52 -2.81 9.58 4.48
CA PHE A 52 -2.03 9.46 3.25
C PHE A 52 -2.92 9.58 2.01
N GLY A 53 -4.03 8.86 2.02
CA GLY A 53 -4.97 8.79 0.90
C GLY A 53 -4.43 7.98 -0.27
N LEU A 54 -5.34 7.34 -0.99
CA LEU A 54 -5.00 6.62 -2.23
C LEU A 54 -5.68 7.33 -3.38
N GLU A 55 -4.94 8.15 -4.12
CA GLU A 55 -5.49 8.87 -5.26
C GLU A 55 -5.30 8.06 -6.53
N PRO A 56 -6.38 7.77 -7.29
CA PRO A 56 -6.25 7.07 -8.57
C PRO A 56 -5.30 7.81 -9.51
N GLY A 57 -4.42 7.06 -10.14
CA GLY A 57 -3.43 7.63 -11.06
C GLY A 57 -2.16 8.12 -10.39
N ALA A 58 -2.12 8.20 -9.08
CA ALA A 58 -0.92 8.63 -8.37
C ALA A 58 0.12 7.51 -8.33
N SER A 59 1.39 7.88 -8.44
CA SER A 59 2.49 6.94 -8.28
C SER A 59 2.97 6.97 -6.84
N ILE A 60 3.12 5.80 -6.26
CA ILE A 60 3.53 5.63 -4.87
C ILE A 60 4.78 4.77 -4.83
N ASP A 61 5.75 5.17 -3.99
CA ASP A 61 6.90 4.31 -3.71
C ASP A 61 6.52 3.37 -2.57
N VAL A 62 6.59 2.07 -2.83
CA VAL A 62 6.28 1.03 -1.86
C VAL A 62 7.59 0.42 -1.38
N THR A 63 7.85 0.51 -0.08
CA THR A 63 9.03 -0.09 0.54
C THR A 63 8.58 -1.21 1.45
N VAL A 64 9.15 -2.40 1.27
CA VAL A 64 8.79 -3.60 2.03
C VAL A 64 10.06 -4.22 2.59
N GLU A 65 10.07 -4.51 3.88
CA GLU A 65 11.22 -5.10 4.56
C GLU A 65 10.78 -6.15 5.55
N GLY A 66 11.30 -7.37 5.40
CA GLY A 66 11.00 -8.48 6.30
C GLY A 66 11.17 -9.82 5.62
N GLU A 67 10.90 -10.89 6.37
CA GLU A 67 11.08 -12.25 5.88
C GLU A 67 10.17 -12.58 4.70
N ASP A 68 8.96 -12.04 4.68
CA ASP A 68 7.98 -12.28 3.61
C ASP A 68 7.85 -11.08 2.66
N GLU A 69 8.93 -10.32 2.51
CA GLU A 69 8.87 -9.06 1.76
C GLU A 69 8.45 -9.23 0.30
N GLN A 70 8.90 -10.29 -0.36
CA GLN A 70 8.51 -10.49 -1.76
C GLN A 70 7.02 -10.81 -1.90
N GLU A 71 6.52 -11.69 -1.06
CA GLU A 71 5.10 -12.03 -1.06
C GLU A 71 4.24 -10.82 -0.72
N ALA A 72 4.70 -10.04 0.26
CA ALA A 72 3.99 -8.84 0.68
C ALA A 72 3.93 -7.82 -0.46
N LEU A 73 5.06 -7.59 -1.12
CA LEU A 73 5.11 -6.65 -2.25
C LEU A 73 4.19 -7.09 -3.37
N ASP A 74 4.23 -8.38 -3.74
CA ASP A 74 3.40 -8.90 -4.81
C ASP A 74 1.92 -8.72 -4.49
N ARG A 75 1.53 -8.97 -3.26
CA ARG A 75 0.14 -8.84 -2.83
C ARG A 75 -0.31 -7.39 -2.81
N ILE A 76 0.54 -6.49 -2.33
CA ILE A 76 0.24 -5.05 -2.30
C ILE A 76 0.16 -4.50 -3.73
N GLU A 77 1.07 -4.90 -4.60
CA GLU A 77 1.03 -4.48 -6.00
C GLU A 77 -0.25 -4.93 -6.68
N GLU A 78 -0.62 -6.19 -6.46
CA GLU A 78 -1.87 -6.71 -7.00
C GLU A 78 -3.06 -5.89 -6.52
N PHE A 79 -3.10 -5.57 -5.23
CA PHE A 79 -4.17 -4.76 -4.67
C PHE A 79 -4.24 -3.38 -5.31
N LEU A 80 -3.11 -2.71 -5.49
CA LEU A 80 -3.06 -1.35 -6.02
C LEU A 80 -3.35 -1.27 -7.53
N THR A 81 -3.10 -2.35 -8.26
CA THR A 81 -3.24 -2.35 -9.73
C THR A 81 -4.52 -3.01 -10.23
N GLN A 82 -5.34 -3.55 -9.35
CA GLN A 82 -6.64 -4.12 -9.72
C GLN A 82 -7.76 -3.10 -9.50
N ALA A 83 -8.62 -3.00 -10.50
CA ALA A 83 -9.76 -2.09 -10.46
C ALA A 83 -10.87 -2.57 -9.50
#